data_c2d4a4c9f87b503f2c37f447e0dfeb53
#
_entry.id   c2d4a4c9f87b503f2c37f447e0dfeb53
#
_cell.length_a   1.000
_cell.length_b   1.000
_cell.length_c   1.000
_cell.angle_alpha   90.00
_cell.angle_beta   90.00
_cell.angle_gamma   90.00
#
_symmetry.space_group_name_H-M   'P 1'
#
loop_
_entity.id
_entity.type
_entity.pdbx_description
1 polymer ?
#
loop_
_entity_poly.entity_id
_entity_poly.type
_entity_poly.pdbx_seq_one_letter_code
_entity_poly.pdbx_strand_id
1 'polypeptide(L)'
;AQYTRALLTQFAHLADTNREGGYIYTVREEDVWNAPYETLTELLATVRSALGGRYEALEEWIEGQWERAHKFRLVTHEDGYVVLEAKSADLLGNIAEPKLADGVLRARIGDATAWVADDRTAELKRTLYEAGYPVQDHRDLETGDDLPFELRPELRAYQADWVERFIDSGSGVLVGPPGSGKTIAAIGVLSEVGGETLILVPSRELAGQWHDELLAHTDLDDAQIRGDPGGQKQGGTGANTH
;
A
#
# COMPACT_ATOMS: atom_id res chain seq x y z
N ALA A 1 -8.16 -5.28 -27.71
CA ALA A 1 -9.06 -5.52 -26.57
C ALA A 1 -8.32 -5.80 -25.26
N GLN A 2 -7.40 -6.77 -25.17
CA GLN A 2 -6.66 -7.07 -23.92
C GLN A 2 -5.73 -5.92 -23.49
N TYR A 3 -5.01 -5.33 -24.42
CA TYR A 3 -4.11 -4.19 -24.15
C TYR A 3 -4.87 -2.98 -23.58
N THR A 4 -5.99 -2.61 -24.18
CA THR A 4 -6.84 -1.51 -23.70
C THR A 4 -7.36 -1.78 -22.28
N ARG A 5 -7.74 -3.02 -21.95
CA ARG A 5 -8.15 -3.40 -20.61
C ARG A 5 -7.02 -3.26 -19.59
N ALA A 6 -5.81 -3.67 -19.97
CA ALA A 6 -4.64 -3.52 -19.10
C ALA A 6 -4.33 -2.03 -18.80
N LEU A 7 -4.50 -1.15 -19.78
CA LEU A 7 -4.37 0.29 -19.57
C LEU A 7 -5.47 0.84 -18.64
N LEU A 8 -6.73 0.45 -18.89
CA LEU A 8 -7.87 0.92 -18.11
C LEU A 8 -7.74 0.54 -16.63
N THR A 9 -7.24 -0.65 -16.30
CA THR A 9 -7.08 -1.08 -14.90
C THR A 9 -6.04 -0.30 -14.11
N GLN A 10 -5.23 0.55 -14.74
CA GLN A 10 -4.25 1.39 -14.08
C GLN A 10 -4.86 2.67 -13.47
N PHE A 11 -6.03 3.11 -13.96
CA PHE A 11 -6.69 4.33 -13.50
C PHE A 11 -8.21 4.22 -13.41
N ALA A 12 -8.78 3.03 -13.62
CA ALA A 12 -10.21 2.77 -13.57
C ALA A 12 -10.48 1.35 -13.08
N HIS A 13 -11.63 1.10 -12.48
CA HIS A 13 -12.04 -0.23 -12.07
C HIS A 13 -13.20 -0.74 -12.92
N LEU A 14 -13.27 -2.06 -13.07
CA LEU A 14 -14.37 -2.74 -13.75
C LEU A 14 -15.64 -2.63 -12.87
N ALA A 15 -16.64 -1.88 -13.34
CA ALA A 15 -17.89 -1.67 -12.62
C ALA A 15 -18.95 -2.73 -12.98
N ASP A 16 -19.06 -3.09 -14.27
CA ASP A 16 -20.09 -4.02 -14.74
C ASP A 16 -19.71 -4.63 -16.09
N THR A 17 -20.52 -5.59 -16.53
CA THR A 17 -20.51 -6.13 -17.91
C THR A 17 -21.87 -5.96 -18.53
N ASN A 18 -21.94 -5.43 -19.77
CA ASN A 18 -23.20 -5.30 -20.45
C ASN A 18 -23.69 -6.66 -21.01
N ARG A 19 -24.98 -6.71 -21.46
CA ARG A 19 -25.62 -7.92 -21.99
C ARG A 19 -24.97 -8.48 -23.26
N GLU A 20 -24.16 -7.67 -23.93
CA GLU A 20 -23.45 -8.04 -25.18
C GLU A 20 -22.01 -8.50 -24.90
N GLY A 21 -21.63 -8.65 -23.61
CA GLY A 21 -20.29 -9.06 -23.19
C GLY A 21 -19.26 -7.94 -23.21
N GLY A 22 -19.70 -6.68 -23.30
CA GLY A 22 -18.86 -5.50 -23.15
C GLY A 22 -18.54 -5.21 -21.67
N TYR A 23 -17.40 -4.59 -21.42
CA TYR A 23 -16.95 -4.24 -20.08
C TYR A 23 -17.17 -2.75 -19.81
N ILE A 24 -17.76 -2.42 -18.66
CA ILE A 24 -18.00 -1.05 -18.22
C ILE A 24 -16.97 -0.71 -17.15
N TYR A 25 -16.15 0.30 -17.41
CA TYR A 25 -15.17 0.83 -16.47
C TYR A 25 -15.64 2.17 -15.92
N THR A 26 -15.41 2.39 -14.65
CA THR A 26 -15.67 3.66 -13.97
C THR A 26 -14.36 4.18 -13.39
N VAL A 27 -14.12 5.47 -13.49
CA VAL A 27 -13.01 6.15 -12.85
C VAL A 27 -13.53 6.81 -11.58
N ARG A 28 -12.99 6.45 -10.42
CA ARG A 28 -13.27 7.07 -9.12
C ARG A 28 -12.11 7.96 -8.71
N GLU A 29 -12.35 8.78 -7.69
CA GLU A 29 -11.31 9.61 -7.09
C GLU A 29 -10.11 8.75 -6.65
N GLU A 30 -10.38 7.64 -5.98
CA GLU A 30 -9.38 6.69 -5.48
C GLU A 30 -8.54 6.05 -6.58
N ASP A 31 -9.12 5.79 -7.74
CA ASP A 31 -8.41 5.22 -8.89
C ASP A 31 -7.35 6.21 -9.42
N VAL A 32 -7.64 7.52 -9.35
CA VAL A 32 -6.68 8.58 -9.72
C VAL A 32 -5.64 8.79 -8.62
N TRP A 33 -6.07 8.79 -7.34
CA TRP A 33 -5.18 9.01 -6.19
C TRP A 33 -4.12 7.92 -6.06
N ASN A 34 -4.47 6.67 -6.41
CA ASN A 34 -3.58 5.50 -6.34
C ASN A 34 -3.02 5.07 -7.69
N ALA A 35 -3.19 5.89 -8.73
CA ALA A 35 -2.68 5.58 -10.06
C ALA A 35 -1.14 5.46 -10.04
N PRO A 36 -0.54 4.42 -10.65
CA PRO A 36 0.87 4.11 -10.55
C PRO A 36 1.72 4.96 -11.51
N TYR A 37 1.60 6.28 -11.42
CA TYR A 37 2.33 7.24 -12.24
C TYR A 37 3.06 8.26 -11.39
N GLU A 38 4.22 8.67 -11.82
CA GLU A 38 5.01 9.72 -11.16
C GLU A 38 4.50 11.11 -11.54
N THR A 39 3.95 11.25 -12.74
CA THR A 39 3.48 12.54 -13.25
C THR A 39 2.06 12.48 -13.82
N LEU A 40 1.34 13.60 -13.68
CA LEU A 40 0.03 13.79 -14.32
C LEU A 40 0.09 13.60 -15.84
N THR A 41 1.19 14.01 -16.47
CA THR A 41 1.38 13.90 -17.93
C THR A 41 1.37 12.43 -18.37
N GLU A 42 2.01 11.54 -17.64
CA GLU A 42 2.03 10.09 -17.91
C GLU A 42 0.64 9.48 -17.74
N LEU A 43 -0.06 9.83 -16.64
CA LEU A 43 -1.43 9.40 -16.42
C LEU A 43 -2.34 9.82 -17.57
N LEU A 44 -2.34 11.10 -17.96
CA LEU A 44 -3.15 11.61 -19.06
C LEU A 44 -2.79 11.00 -20.41
N ALA A 45 -1.51 10.71 -20.66
CA ALA A 45 -1.08 10.00 -21.86
C ALA A 45 -1.66 8.58 -21.92
N THR A 46 -1.69 7.87 -20.79
CA THR A 46 -2.30 6.54 -20.68
C THR A 46 -3.82 6.60 -20.87
N VAL A 47 -4.50 7.57 -20.27
CA VAL A 47 -5.95 7.80 -20.44
C VAL A 47 -6.28 8.01 -21.92
N ARG A 48 -5.55 8.89 -22.61
CA ARG A 48 -5.73 9.16 -24.05
C ARG A 48 -5.48 7.92 -24.89
N SER A 49 -4.45 7.15 -24.56
CA SER A 49 -4.15 5.88 -25.26
C SER A 49 -5.25 4.84 -25.08
N ALA A 50 -5.77 4.71 -23.85
CA ALA A 50 -6.83 3.76 -23.54
C ALA A 50 -8.17 4.11 -24.22
N LEU A 51 -8.50 5.40 -24.29
CA LEU A 51 -9.77 5.90 -24.83
C LEU A 51 -9.72 6.24 -26.33
N GLY A 52 -8.53 6.21 -26.94
CA GLY A 52 -8.32 6.53 -28.35
C GLY A 52 -8.49 8.01 -28.69
N GLY A 53 -8.40 8.93 -27.69
CA GLY A 53 -8.54 10.35 -27.89
C GLY A 53 -8.53 11.17 -26.62
N ARG A 54 -8.69 12.49 -26.78
CA ARG A 54 -8.76 13.45 -25.68
C ARG A 54 -10.22 13.67 -25.27
N TYR A 55 -10.47 13.60 -23.97
CA TYR A 55 -11.77 13.85 -23.34
C TYR A 55 -11.60 14.95 -22.28
N GLU A 56 -11.78 16.19 -22.67
CA GLU A 56 -11.42 17.39 -21.92
C GLU A 56 -12.02 17.38 -20.50
N ALA A 57 -13.33 17.17 -20.38
CA ALA A 57 -14.00 17.14 -19.06
C ALA A 57 -13.49 16.01 -18.13
N LEU A 58 -13.11 14.87 -18.69
CA LEU A 58 -12.52 13.79 -17.91
C LEU A 58 -11.10 14.13 -17.48
N GLU A 59 -10.31 14.71 -18.37
CA GLU A 59 -8.94 15.14 -18.07
C GLU A 59 -8.90 16.24 -17.01
N GLU A 60 -9.76 17.25 -17.09
CA GLU A 60 -9.90 18.28 -16.07
C GLU A 60 -10.29 17.72 -14.69
N TRP A 61 -11.21 16.76 -14.69
CA TRP A 61 -11.60 16.09 -13.45
C TRP A 61 -10.44 15.26 -12.86
N ILE A 62 -9.73 14.48 -13.71
CA ILE A 62 -8.54 13.70 -13.29
C ILE A 62 -7.45 14.65 -12.74
N GLU A 63 -7.18 15.77 -13.40
CA GLU A 63 -6.23 16.78 -12.96
C GLU A 63 -6.59 17.30 -11.56
N GLY A 64 -7.87 17.64 -11.34
CA GLY A 64 -8.34 18.07 -10.03
C GLY A 64 -8.17 17.02 -8.93
N GLN A 65 -8.39 15.73 -9.23
CA GLN A 65 -8.17 14.65 -8.27
C GLN A 65 -6.68 14.39 -8.02
N TRP A 66 -5.87 14.43 -9.06
CA TRP A 66 -4.41 14.32 -8.96
C TRP A 66 -3.81 15.40 -8.07
N GLU A 67 -4.25 16.65 -8.27
CA GLU A 67 -3.81 17.77 -7.44
C GLU A 67 -4.19 17.59 -5.96
N ARG A 68 -5.38 17.01 -5.66
CA ARG A 68 -5.79 16.70 -4.28
C ARG A 68 -4.87 15.67 -3.63
N ALA A 69 -4.49 14.64 -4.37
CA ALA A 69 -3.59 13.59 -3.90
C ALA A 69 -2.17 14.09 -3.58
N HIS A 70 -1.79 15.25 -4.11
CA HIS A 70 -0.45 15.82 -3.93
C HIS A 70 -0.43 17.08 -3.04
N LYS A 71 -1.47 17.29 -2.21
CA LYS A 71 -1.54 18.44 -1.31
C LYS A 71 -0.84 18.23 0.02
N PHE A 72 -0.71 16.98 0.45
CA PHE A 72 -0.07 16.60 1.70
C PHE A 72 0.89 15.45 1.49
N ARG A 73 2.03 15.49 2.16
CA ARG A 73 2.96 14.37 2.22
C ARG A 73 3.53 14.18 3.63
N LEU A 74 3.82 12.95 4.00
CA LEU A 74 4.60 12.60 5.18
C LEU A 74 6.04 12.38 4.76
N VAL A 75 6.96 12.94 5.50
CA VAL A 75 8.39 12.77 5.31
C VAL A 75 9.06 12.51 6.67
N THR A 76 10.23 11.90 6.65
CA THR A 76 11.09 11.78 7.82
C THR A 76 11.99 13.02 7.88
N HIS A 77 12.00 13.72 9.02
CA HIS A 77 12.93 14.82 9.27
C HIS A 77 14.35 14.28 9.53
N GLU A 78 15.36 15.10 9.33
CA GLU A 78 16.78 14.73 9.60
C GLU A 78 17.02 14.19 11.02
N ASP A 79 16.26 14.70 11.99
CA ASP A 79 16.29 14.24 13.40
C ASP A 79 15.45 12.96 13.65
N GLY A 80 14.87 12.35 12.61
CA GLY A 80 14.17 11.06 12.67
C GLY A 80 12.68 11.12 13.00
N TYR A 81 12.10 12.29 13.29
CA TYR A 81 10.65 12.40 13.55
C TYR A 81 9.84 12.62 12.27
N VAL A 82 8.55 12.29 12.33
CA VAL A 82 7.64 12.39 11.19
C VAL A 82 7.09 13.80 11.02
N VAL A 83 7.10 14.31 9.81
CA VAL A 83 6.59 15.64 9.44
C VAL A 83 5.49 15.50 8.41
N LEU A 84 4.38 16.20 8.65
CA LEU A 84 3.38 16.50 7.64
C LEU A 84 3.78 17.77 6.90
N GLU A 85 4.01 17.67 5.61
CA GLU A 85 4.20 18.81 4.73
C GLU A 85 2.93 19.06 3.92
N ALA A 86 2.42 20.27 3.99
CA ALA A 86 1.33 20.73 3.14
C ALA A 86 1.89 21.58 2.01
N LYS A 87 1.22 21.60 0.87
CA LYS A 87 1.61 22.42 -0.30
C LYS A 87 1.52 23.93 -0.03
N SER A 88 0.77 24.33 1.02
CA SER A 88 0.68 25.73 1.48
C SER A 88 0.31 25.83 2.96
N ALA A 89 0.58 27.00 3.58
CA ALA A 89 0.18 27.31 4.95
C ALA A 89 -1.34 27.22 5.16
N ASP A 90 -2.13 27.64 4.18
CA ASP A 90 -3.60 27.55 4.22
C ASP A 90 -4.09 26.11 4.26
N LEU A 91 -3.45 25.19 3.54
CA LEU A 91 -3.82 23.76 3.58
C LEU A 91 -3.54 23.17 4.97
N LEU A 92 -2.44 23.52 5.58
CA LEU A 92 -2.13 23.05 6.93
C LEU A 92 -3.12 23.64 7.94
N GLY A 93 -3.29 24.96 7.96
CA GLY A 93 -4.09 25.68 8.97
C GLY A 93 -5.59 25.54 8.79
N ASN A 94 -6.09 25.52 7.54
CA ASN A 94 -7.53 25.55 7.28
C ASN A 94 -8.12 24.17 6.92
N ILE A 95 -7.26 23.20 6.55
CA ILE A 95 -7.71 21.86 6.16
C ILE A 95 -7.23 20.81 7.16
N ALA A 96 -5.91 20.69 7.41
CA ALA A 96 -5.38 19.61 8.23
C ALA A 96 -5.66 19.83 9.72
N GLU A 97 -5.26 20.95 10.29
CA GLU A 97 -5.40 21.21 11.74
C GLU A 97 -6.84 21.10 12.26
N PRO A 98 -7.87 21.66 11.60
CA PRO A 98 -9.23 21.57 12.11
C PRO A 98 -9.86 20.18 12.05
N LYS A 99 -9.31 19.28 11.24
CA LYS A 99 -9.84 17.93 11.02
C LYS A 99 -9.16 16.88 11.88
N LEU A 100 -7.91 17.13 12.26
CA LEU A 100 -7.12 16.21 13.06
C LEU A 100 -7.46 16.36 14.54
N ALA A 101 -7.54 15.23 15.26
CA ALA A 101 -7.75 15.24 16.69
C ALA A 101 -6.53 15.83 17.43
N ASP A 102 -6.77 16.35 18.64
CA ASP A 102 -5.73 16.90 19.49
C ASP A 102 -4.59 15.91 19.71
N GLY A 103 -3.35 16.39 19.54
CA GLY A 103 -2.14 15.61 19.74
C GLY A 103 -1.72 14.74 18.54
N VAL A 104 -2.46 14.73 17.41
CA VAL A 104 -1.98 14.14 16.16
C VAL A 104 -0.84 14.97 15.61
N LEU A 105 -1.02 16.28 15.57
CA LEU A 105 0.06 17.23 15.32
C LEU A 105 0.64 17.69 16.68
N ARG A 106 1.94 17.52 16.85
CA ARG A 106 2.66 17.91 18.07
C ARG A 106 2.97 19.39 18.11
N ALA A 107 3.46 19.93 16.98
CA ALA A 107 3.82 21.32 16.85
C ALA A 107 3.92 21.73 15.37
N ARG A 108 3.63 22.99 15.08
CA ARG A 108 4.08 23.59 13.81
C ARG A 108 5.59 23.83 13.86
N ILE A 109 6.29 23.44 12.82
CA ILE A 109 7.73 23.64 12.65
C ILE A 109 8.06 24.59 11.49
N GLY A 110 7.04 24.99 10.72
CA GLY A 110 7.12 25.95 9.63
C GLY A 110 5.73 26.39 9.19
N ASP A 111 5.67 27.28 8.19
CA ASP A 111 4.39 27.84 7.71
C ASP A 111 3.45 26.73 7.18
N ALA A 112 3.99 25.75 6.48
CA ALA A 112 3.25 24.66 5.86
C ALA A 112 3.68 23.27 6.38
N THR A 113 4.38 23.20 7.49
CA THR A 113 4.95 21.96 8.04
C THR A 113 4.64 21.79 9.51
N ALA A 114 4.29 20.57 9.91
CA ALA A 114 3.98 20.23 11.31
C ALA A 114 4.58 18.87 11.70
N TRP A 115 5.07 18.79 12.93
CA TRP A 115 5.52 17.53 13.52
C TRP A 115 4.31 16.66 13.87
N VAL A 116 4.33 15.40 13.42
CA VAL A 116 3.29 14.39 13.64
C VAL A 116 3.71 13.44 14.75
N ALA A 117 2.75 13.04 15.59
CA ALA A 117 2.99 11.97 16.56
C ALA A 117 3.19 10.64 15.82
N ASP A 118 4.29 9.95 16.05
CA ASP A 118 4.71 8.77 15.29
C ASP A 118 3.67 7.63 15.35
N ASP A 119 3.07 7.42 16.52
CA ASP A 119 2.02 6.44 16.78
C ASP A 119 0.65 6.81 16.20
N ARG A 120 0.49 8.02 15.65
CA ARG A 120 -0.79 8.54 15.13
C ARG A 120 -0.78 8.84 13.62
N THR A 121 0.25 8.44 12.91
CA THR A 121 0.35 8.65 11.46
C THR A 121 -0.77 7.96 10.67
N ALA A 122 -1.19 6.76 11.10
CA ALA A 122 -2.31 6.05 10.48
C ALA A 122 -3.65 6.78 10.65
N GLU A 123 -3.87 7.38 11.82
CA GLU A 123 -5.06 8.20 12.09
C GLU A 123 -5.07 9.46 11.22
N LEU A 124 -3.93 10.14 11.14
CA LEU A 124 -3.76 11.31 10.27
C LEU A 124 -4.09 10.97 8.80
N LYS A 125 -3.49 9.91 8.27
CA LYS A 125 -3.73 9.48 6.89
C LYS A 125 -5.20 9.19 6.64
N ARG A 126 -5.85 8.44 7.53
CA ARG A 126 -7.28 8.10 7.42
C ARG A 126 -8.16 9.36 7.47
N THR A 127 -7.95 10.25 8.44
CA THR A 127 -8.77 11.45 8.60
C THR A 127 -8.68 12.38 7.38
N LEU A 128 -7.47 12.59 6.85
CA LEU A 128 -7.30 13.42 5.66
C LEU A 128 -7.82 12.73 4.40
N TYR A 129 -7.68 11.41 4.29
CA TYR A 129 -8.26 10.63 3.19
C TYR A 129 -9.79 10.74 3.15
N GLU A 130 -10.47 10.55 4.29
CA GLU A 130 -11.93 10.70 4.44
C GLU A 130 -12.39 12.14 4.13
N ALA A 131 -11.52 13.11 4.31
CA ALA A 131 -11.76 14.50 3.94
C ALA A 131 -11.49 14.82 2.45
N GLY A 132 -11.11 13.82 1.65
CA GLY A 132 -10.80 13.98 0.21
C GLY A 132 -9.37 14.48 -0.07
N TYR A 133 -8.47 14.32 0.90
CA TYR A 133 -7.07 14.72 0.78
C TYR A 133 -6.16 13.54 1.16
N PRO A 134 -5.94 12.56 0.27
CA PRO A 134 -5.00 11.49 0.53
C PRO A 134 -3.60 12.05 0.77
N VAL A 135 -2.87 11.41 1.67
CA VAL A 135 -1.52 11.83 2.07
C VAL A 135 -0.51 10.91 1.40
N GLN A 136 0.42 11.50 0.64
CA GLN A 136 1.54 10.77 0.07
C GLN A 136 2.54 10.42 1.19
N ASP A 137 2.90 9.15 1.31
CA ASP A 137 3.84 8.70 2.33
C ASP A 137 5.23 8.53 1.72
N HIS A 138 6.07 9.54 1.95
CA HIS A 138 7.46 9.59 1.50
C HIS A 138 8.44 9.46 2.69
N ARG A 139 7.97 8.82 3.78
CA ARG A 139 8.87 8.56 4.91
C ARG A 139 9.90 7.51 4.49
N ASP A 140 11.11 7.69 4.99
CA ASP A 140 12.08 6.62 4.97
C ASP A 140 11.53 5.49 5.85
N LEU A 141 11.08 4.41 5.21
CA LEU A 141 10.67 3.22 5.92
C LEU A 141 11.95 2.57 6.45
N GLU A 142 12.01 2.35 7.75
CA GLU A 142 13.02 1.45 8.29
C GLU A 142 12.84 0.11 7.59
N THR A 143 13.88 -0.34 6.93
CA THR A 143 13.93 -1.72 6.43
C THR A 143 13.93 -2.61 7.65
N GLY A 144 13.03 -3.58 7.73
CA GLY A 144 13.07 -4.61 8.76
C GLY A 144 14.43 -5.31 8.78
N ASP A 145 14.72 -6.01 9.87
CA ASP A 145 15.95 -6.79 9.98
C ASP A 145 16.05 -7.81 8.85
N ASP A 146 17.27 -8.07 8.40
CA ASP A 146 17.53 -9.13 7.46
C ASP A 146 17.14 -10.48 8.09
N LEU A 147 16.31 -11.23 7.41
CA LEU A 147 15.89 -12.58 7.77
C LEU A 147 16.08 -13.50 6.55
N PRO A 148 17.33 -13.78 6.16
CA PRO A 148 17.58 -14.70 5.06
C PRO A 148 17.16 -16.11 5.45
N PHE A 149 16.46 -16.79 4.55
CA PHE A 149 16.11 -18.20 4.67
C PHE A 149 16.01 -18.85 3.30
N GLU A 150 16.09 -20.15 3.26
CA GLU A 150 16.05 -20.91 2.01
C GLU A 150 14.70 -21.63 1.83
N LEU A 151 14.16 -21.53 0.61
CA LEU A 151 13.03 -22.32 0.19
C LEU A 151 13.51 -23.75 -0.15
N ARG A 152 12.99 -24.76 0.55
CA ARG A 152 13.39 -26.18 0.35
C ARG A 152 12.89 -26.79 -0.96
N PRO A 153 11.61 -26.64 -1.37
CA PRO A 153 11.13 -27.21 -2.62
C PRO A 153 11.62 -26.43 -3.83
N GLU A 154 11.98 -27.15 -4.88
CA GLU A 154 12.25 -26.54 -6.18
C GLU A 154 10.97 -25.98 -6.78
N LEU A 155 11.02 -24.71 -7.20
CA LEU A 155 9.88 -24.07 -7.85
C LEU A 155 9.64 -24.66 -9.25
N ARG A 156 8.39 -24.88 -9.59
CA ARG A 156 8.01 -25.18 -10.97
C ARG A 156 8.27 -23.96 -11.84
N ALA A 157 8.52 -24.16 -13.14
CA ALA A 157 8.87 -23.07 -14.06
C ALA A 157 7.90 -21.87 -14.01
N TYR A 158 6.59 -22.11 -13.93
CA TYR A 158 5.61 -21.03 -13.82
C TYR A 158 5.59 -20.35 -12.45
N GLN A 159 5.99 -21.04 -11.37
CA GLN A 159 6.11 -20.44 -10.04
C GLN A 159 7.35 -19.55 -9.96
N ALA A 160 8.45 -19.99 -10.56
CA ALA A 160 9.67 -19.19 -10.70
C ALA A 160 9.41 -17.90 -11.50
N ASP A 161 8.68 -17.98 -12.64
CA ASP A 161 8.24 -16.81 -13.43
C ASP A 161 7.37 -15.85 -12.59
N TRP A 162 6.50 -16.36 -11.71
CA TRP A 162 5.72 -15.52 -10.81
C TRP A 162 6.59 -14.79 -9.77
N VAL A 163 7.57 -15.47 -9.20
CA VAL A 163 8.52 -14.88 -8.23
C VAL A 163 9.34 -13.79 -8.91
N GLU A 164 9.96 -14.08 -10.06
CA GLU A 164 10.77 -13.14 -10.83
C GLU A 164 9.98 -11.85 -11.15
N ARG A 165 8.76 -12.00 -11.70
CA ARG A 165 7.89 -10.84 -12.01
C ARG A 165 7.51 -10.02 -10.80
N PHE A 166 7.30 -10.66 -9.65
CA PHE A 166 6.98 -9.94 -8.41
C PHE A 166 8.18 -9.13 -7.93
N ILE A 167 9.37 -9.72 -7.94
CA ILE A 167 10.61 -9.04 -7.55
C ILE A 167 10.89 -7.85 -8.48
N ASP A 168 10.76 -8.03 -9.79
CA ASP A 168 10.97 -6.98 -10.78
C ASP A 168 9.97 -5.81 -10.62
N SER A 169 8.72 -6.10 -10.29
CA SER A 169 7.67 -5.08 -10.15
C SER A 169 7.56 -4.47 -8.74
N GLY A 170 8.13 -5.11 -7.72
CA GLY A 170 8.03 -4.72 -6.31
C GLY A 170 6.65 -4.89 -5.69
N SER A 171 5.63 -5.19 -6.47
CA SER A 171 4.25 -5.42 -6.00
C SER A 171 3.43 -6.16 -7.04
N GLY A 172 2.33 -6.82 -6.61
CA GLY A 172 1.48 -7.51 -7.55
C GLY A 172 0.34 -8.30 -6.91
N VAL A 173 -0.51 -8.85 -7.76
CA VAL A 173 -1.59 -9.79 -7.36
C VAL A 173 -1.36 -11.11 -8.07
N LEU A 174 -1.12 -12.18 -7.29
CA LEU A 174 -0.96 -13.52 -7.81
C LEU A 174 -2.31 -14.20 -7.95
N VAL A 175 -2.73 -14.46 -9.20
CA VAL A 175 -3.96 -15.17 -9.52
C VAL A 175 -3.64 -16.54 -10.11
N GLY A 176 -4.17 -17.58 -9.51
CA GLY A 176 -3.99 -18.95 -9.99
C GLY A 176 -5.09 -19.88 -9.47
N PRO A 177 -5.35 -21.03 -10.13
CA PRO A 177 -6.35 -21.99 -9.69
C PRO A 177 -5.99 -22.61 -8.32
N PRO A 178 -6.97 -23.21 -7.61
CA PRO A 178 -6.69 -24.00 -6.43
C PRO A 178 -5.64 -25.09 -6.72
N GLY A 179 -4.72 -25.32 -5.79
CA GLY A 179 -3.66 -26.33 -5.95
C GLY A 179 -2.48 -25.95 -6.86
N SER A 180 -2.46 -24.73 -7.43
CA SER A 180 -1.32 -24.26 -8.23
C SER A 180 -0.06 -23.93 -7.43
N GLY A 181 -0.10 -24.05 -6.11
CA GLY A 181 1.05 -23.77 -5.23
C GLY A 181 1.35 -22.27 -5.09
N LYS A 182 0.30 -21.42 -5.02
CA LYS A 182 0.43 -19.98 -4.77
C LYS A 182 1.20 -19.69 -3.48
N THR A 183 0.96 -20.47 -2.42
CA THR A 183 1.65 -20.34 -1.13
C THR A 183 3.14 -20.56 -1.29
N ILE A 184 3.54 -21.61 -2.02
CA ILE A 184 4.95 -21.91 -2.30
C ILE A 184 5.62 -20.79 -3.11
N ALA A 185 4.94 -20.25 -4.13
CA ALA A 185 5.45 -19.12 -4.90
C ALA A 185 5.59 -17.86 -4.02
N ALA A 186 4.63 -17.61 -3.13
CA ALA A 186 4.72 -16.49 -2.19
C ALA A 186 5.88 -16.68 -1.19
N ILE A 187 6.08 -17.88 -0.65
CA ILE A 187 7.25 -18.19 0.19
C ILE A 187 8.56 -18.00 -0.62
N GLY A 188 8.56 -18.34 -1.91
CA GLY A 188 9.68 -18.06 -2.81
C GLY A 188 9.99 -16.56 -2.92
N VAL A 189 8.96 -15.71 -3.04
CA VAL A 189 9.15 -14.24 -3.00
C VAL A 189 9.77 -13.80 -1.68
N LEU A 190 9.27 -14.31 -0.54
CA LEU A 190 9.80 -13.96 0.79
C LEU A 190 11.26 -14.38 0.95
N SER A 191 11.64 -15.56 0.44
CA SER A 191 13.02 -16.03 0.44
C SER A 191 13.96 -15.14 -0.40
N GLU A 192 13.51 -14.68 -1.57
CA GLU A 192 14.29 -13.77 -2.43
C GLU A 192 14.41 -12.36 -1.81
N VAL A 193 13.38 -11.88 -1.11
CA VAL A 193 13.42 -10.59 -0.41
C VAL A 193 14.34 -10.64 0.81
N GLY A 194 14.36 -11.76 1.55
CA GLY A 194 15.28 -12.03 2.65
C GLY A 194 15.15 -11.10 3.86
N GLY A 195 14.01 -10.44 4.04
CA GLY A 195 13.74 -9.52 5.14
C GLY A 195 12.55 -9.90 6.01
N GLU A 196 12.44 -9.29 7.18
CA GLU A 196 11.25 -9.45 8.03
C GLU A 196 9.98 -9.12 7.23
N THR A 197 9.01 -10.03 7.27
CA THR A 197 7.79 -9.94 6.46
C THR A 197 6.54 -10.10 7.32
N LEU A 198 5.54 -9.26 7.06
CA LEU A 198 4.22 -9.36 7.68
C LEU A 198 3.23 -10.06 6.73
N ILE A 199 2.71 -11.22 7.15
CA ILE A 199 1.69 -11.97 6.42
C ILE A 199 0.33 -11.71 7.05
N LEU A 200 -0.57 -11.06 6.32
CA LEU A 200 -1.94 -10.78 6.77
C LEU A 200 -2.92 -11.78 6.18
N VAL A 201 -3.69 -12.41 7.04
CA VAL A 201 -4.69 -13.42 6.66
C VAL A 201 -6.03 -13.17 7.34
N PRO A 202 -7.15 -13.52 6.72
CA PRO A 202 -8.50 -13.22 7.24
C PRO A 202 -8.94 -14.13 8.40
N SER A 203 -8.25 -15.25 8.68
CA SER A 203 -8.64 -16.17 9.75
C SER A 203 -7.45 -16.80 10.46
N ARG A 204 -7.69 -17.26 11.69
CA ARG A 204 -6.68 -17.96 12.50
C ARG A 204 -6.29 -19.31 11.90
N GLU A 205 -7.22 -20.00 11.27
CA GLU A 205 -6.96 -21.27 10.58
C GLU A 205 -5.96 -21.07 9.44
N LEU A 206 -6.12 -19.98 8.67
CA LEU A 206 -5.15 -19.61 7.62
C LEU A 206 -3.81 -19.19 8.21
N ALA A 207 -3.78 -18.51 9.35
CA ALA A 207 -2.52 -18.17 10.03
C ALA A 207 -1.77 -19.45 10.44
N GLY A 208 -2.47 -20.43 11.03
CA GLY A 208 -1.90 -21.75 11.36
C GLY A 208 -1.39 -22.48 10.11
N GLN A 209 -2.15 -22.47 9.03
CA GLN A 209 -1.73 -23.08 7.77
C GLN A 209 -0.45 -22.40 7.21
N TRP A 210 -0.37 -21.08 7.23
CA TRP A 210 0.84 -20.36 6.79
C TRP A 210 2.05 -20.69 7.65
N HIS A 211 1.87 -20.78 8.97
CA HIS A 211 2.90 -21.18 9.91
C HIS A 211 3.44 -22.59 9.57
N ASP A 212 2.54 -23.55 9.39
CA ASP A 212 2.91 -24.93 9.07
C ASP A 212 3.61 -25.03 7.70
N GLU A 213 3.15 -24.28 6.69
CA GLU A 213 3.75 -24.23 5.36
C GLU A 213 5.17 -23.62 5.41
N LEU A 214 5.39 -22.55 6.19
CA LEU A 214 6.71 -21.98 6.37
C LEU A 214 7.68 -22.99 7.01
N LEU A 215 7.29 -23.64 8.11
CA LEU A 215 8.11 -24.67 8.77
C LEU A 215 8.39 -25.86 7.86
N ALA A 216 7.41 -26.29 7.07
CA ALA A 216 7.56 -27.44 6.18
C ALA A 216 8.48 -27.17 4.99
N HIS A 217 8.46 -25.95 4.46
CA HIS A 217 9.06 -25.61 3.18
C HIS A 217 10.25 -24.66 3.24
N THR A 218 10.67 -24.24 4.44
CA THR A 218 11.85 -23.40 4.64
C THR A 218 12.75 -23.95 5.73
N ASP A 219 13.91 -23.36 5.91
CA ASP A 219 14.83 -23.63 7.02
C ASP A 219 14.56 -22.75 8.26
N LEU A 220 13.49 -21.93 8.25
CA LEU A 220 13.04 -21.17 9.41
C LEU A 220 12.65 -22.10 10.58
N ASP A 221 12.92 -21.65 11.79
CA ASP A 221 12.45 -22.27 13.00
C ASP A 221 11.19 -21.58 13.59
N ASP A 222 10.54 -22.26 14.54
CA ASP A 222 9.30 -21.78 15.18
C ASP A 222 9.48 -20.43 15.90
N ALA A 223 10.67 -20.11 16.38
CA ALA A 223 10.95 -18.86 17.08
C ALA A 223 11.07 -17.66 16.13
N GLN A 224 11.41 -17.92 14.87
CA GLN A 224 11.49 -16.90 13.82
C GLN A 224 10.12 -16.56 13.22
N ILE A 225 9.15 -17.49 13.32
CA ILE A 225 7.79 -17.31 12.81
C ILE A 225 6.89 -16.82 13.95
N ARG A 226 6.71 -15.51 14.05
CA ARG A 226 5.86 -14.91 15.08
C ARG A 226 4.42 -14.85 14.62
N GLY A 227 3.51 -15.52 15.34
CA GLY A 227 2.07 -15.36 15.14
C GLY A 227 1.50 -14.36 16.15
N ASP A 228 0.79 -13.31 15.68
CA ASP A 228 -0.13 -12.59 16.55
C ASP A 228 -1.52 -13.24 16.44
N PRO A 229 -1.96 -14.01 17.45
CA PRO A 229 -3.27 -14.68 17.44
C PRO A 229 -4.46 -13.71 17.56
N GLY A 230 -4.26 -12.44 17.24
CA GLY A 230 -5.32 -11.41 17.20
C GLY A 230 -5.71 -10.89 18.57
N GLY A 231 -5.10 -9.80 18.97
CA GLY A 231 -5.71 -8.79 19.82
C GLY A 231 -6.16 -9.20 21.21
N GLN A 232 -5.38 -9.87 22.00
CA GLN A 232 -5.41 -9.67 23.45
C GLN A 232 -4.47 -8.50 23.78
N LYS A 233 -5.05 -7.34 24.11
CA LYS A 233 -4.33 -6.31 24.85
C LYS A 233 -3.70 -6.98 26.07
N GLN A 234 -2.41 -7.23 26.07
CA GLN A 234 -1.70 -7.47 27.30
C GLN A 234 -1.74 -6.16 28.09
N GLY A 235 -2.69 -6.11 29.02
CA GLY A 235 -2.71 -5.10 30.05
C GLY A 235 -1.39 -5.18 30.81
N GLY A 236 -0.52 -4.22 30.59
CA GLY A 236 0.68 -4.04 31.38
C GLY A 236 0.28 -3.77 32.81
N THR A 237 0.28 -4.79 33.64
CA THR A 237 0.38 -4.64 35.09
C THR A 237 1.82 -4.27 35.40
N GLY A 238 2.04 -2.97 35.47
CA GLY A 238 3.22 -2.43 36.15
C GLY A 238 3.18 -2.84 37.60
N ALA A 239 3.97 -3.81 37.97
CA ALA A 239 4.33 -4.06 39.35
C ALA A 239 5.56 -3.24 39.68
N ASN A 240 5.34 -2.07 40.31
CA ASN A 240 6.31 -1.42 41.15
C ASN A 240 6.63 -2.35 42.33
N THR A 241 7.88 -2.71 42.52
CA THR A 241 8.39 -3.05 43.85
C THR A 241 9.87 -2.69 43.98
N HIS A 242 10.11 -1.75 44.87
CA HIS A 242 11.32 -1.36 45.60
C HIS A 242 12.51 -0.80 44.82
#